data_2c9683524266ec1ed840e1aef6908e36
#
_entry.id   2c9683524266ec1ed840e1aef6908e36
#
_cell.length_a   1.000
_cell.length_b   1.000
_cell.length_c   1.000
_cell.angle_alpha   90.00
_cell.angle_beta   90.00
_cell.angle_gamma   90.00
#
_symmetry.space_group_name_H-M   'P 1'
#
loop_
_entity.id
_entity.type
_entity.pdbx_description
1 polymer ?
#
loop_
_entity_poly.entity_id
_entity_poly.type
_entity_poly.pdbx_seq_one_letter_code
_entity_poly.pdbx_strand_id
1 'polypeptide(L)' 'MTTSVFELIDKALDHLYTVNNVLPDTVDDEVIEELGNAIEICEKIHKEFKPMGVKE' A
#
# COMPACT_ATOMS: atom_id res chain seq x y z
N MET A 1 23.76 -0.18 1.02
CA MET A 1 22.66 0.52 1.68
C MET A 1 21.43 -0.35 1.78
N THR A 2 20.87 -0.44 2.93
CA THR A 2 19.72 -1.30 3.17
C THR A 2 18.43 -0.49 3.11
N THR A 3 17.49 -0.96 2.32
CA THR A 3 16.18 -0.34 2.28
C THR A 3 15.38 -0.84 3.46
N SER A 4 14.81 0.07 4.23
CA SER A 4 14.04 -0.31 5.39
C SER A 4 12.69 -0.90 4.96
N VAL A 5 12.12 -1.70 5.85
CA VAL A 5 10.81 -2.28 5.60
C VAL A 5 9.77 -1.17 5.39
N PHE A 6 9.91 -0.09 6.16
CA PHE A 6 9.00 1.04 6.04
C PHE A 6 9.01 1.60 4.62
N GLU A 7 10.21 1.78 4.07
CA GLU A 7 10.33 2.31 2.71
C GLU A 7 9.75 1.38 1.67
N LEU A 8 9.96 0.08 1.86
CA LEU A 8 9.43 -0.91 0.92
C LEU A 8 7.91 -0.89 0.93
N ILE A 9 7.32 -0.81 2.11
CA ILE A 9 5.87 -0.78 2.23
C ILE A 9 5.33 0.53 1.67
N ASP A 10 6.04 1.63 1.86
CA ASP A 10 5.63 2.91 1.33
C ASP A 10 5.54 2.85 -0.19
N LYS A 11 6.54 2.24 -0.81
CA LYS A 11 6.54 2.09 -2.26
C LYS A 11 5.43 1.16 -2.72
N ALA A 12 5.19 0.11 -1.96
CA ALA A 12 4.11 -0.82 -2.30
C ALA A 12 2.76 -0.14 -2.25
N LEU A 13 2.55 0.69 -1.23
CA LEU A 13 1.30 1.43 -1.12
C LEU A 13 1.11 2.37 -2.29
N ASP A 14 2.17 3.09 -2.64
CA ASP A 14 2.11 4.01 -3.78
C ASP A 14 1.72 3.26 -5.05
N HIS A 15 2.32 2.09 -5.23
CA HIS A 15 2.02 1.28 -6.40
C HIS A 15 0.57 0.80 -6.38
N LEU A 16 0.09 0.38 -5.22
CA LEU A 16 -1.27 -0.11 -5.09
C LEU A 16 -2.29 0.99 -5.36
N TYR A 17 -2.02 2.19 -4.87
CA TYR A 17 -2.91 3.32 -5.14
C TYR A 17 -2.94 3.62 -6.63
N THR A 18 -1.80 3.56 -7.29
CA THR A 18 -1.73 3.80 -8.71
C THR A 18 -2.56 2.77 -9.47
N VAL A 19 -2.41 1.50 -9.11
CA VAL A 19 -3.16 0.44 -9.75
C VAL A 19 -4.65 0.67 -9.54
N ASN A 20 -5.03 1.03 -8.33
CA ASN A 20 -6.43 1.26 -8.02
C ASN A 20 -7.02 2.38 -8.87
N ASN A 21 -6.22 3.40 -9.15
CA ASN A 21 -6.70 4.53 -9.93
C ASN A 21 -6.88 4.22 -11.40
N VAL A 22 -6.13 3.25 -11.91
CA VAL A 22 -6.18 2.94 -13.34
C VAL A 22 -6.94 1.67 -13.65
N LEU A 23 -7.59 1.09 -12.65
CA LEU A 23 -8.36 -0.13 -12.88
C LEU A 23 -9.51 0.15 -13.87
N PRO A 24 -9.66 -0.71 -14.87
CA PRO A 24 -10.78 -0.54 -15.80
C PRO A 24 -12.08 -1.01 -15.17
N ASP A 25 -13.18 -0.54 -15.73
CA ASP A 25 -14.50 -0.91 -15.22
C ASP A 25 -14.82 -2.38 -15.43
N THR A 26 -14.05 -3.04 -16.29
CA THR A 26 -14.30 -4.44 -16.61
C THR A 26 -13.68 -5.40 -15.59
N VAL A 27 -13.00 -4.87 -14.59
CA VAL A 27 -12.40 -5.71 -13.56
C VAL A 27 -13.49 -6.26 -12.64
N ASP A 28 -13.33 -7.52 -12.25
CA ASP A 28 -14.29 -8.15 -11.36
C ASP A 28 -14.33 -7.47 -10.00
N ASP A 29 -15.51 -7.46 -9.42
CA ASP A 29 -15.67 -6.89 -8.07
C ASP A 29 -14.75 -7.59 -7.07
N GLU A 30 -14.54 -8.87 -7.25
CA GLU A 30 -13.69 -9.63 -6.35
C GLU A 30 -12.26 -9.09 -6.36
N VAL A 31 -11.77 -8.75 -7.55
CA VAL A 31 -10.42 -8.20 -7.68
C VAL A 31 -10.34 -6.84 -7.00
N ILE A 32 -11.36 -6.02 -7.18
CA ILE A 32 -11.39 -4.69 -6.57
C ILE A 32 -11.38 -4.83 -5.05
N GLU A 33 -12.16 -5.77 -4.53
CA GLU A 33 -12.24 -5.99 -3.10
C GLU A 33 -10.89 -6.46 -2.55
N GLU A 34 -10.23 -7.36 -3.26
CA GLU A 34 -8.94 -7.86 -2.81
C GLU A 34 -7.88 -6.77 -2.84
N LEU A 35 -7.94 -5.92 -3.85
CA LEU A 35 -7.01 -4.80 -3.92
C LEU A 35 -7.22 -3.86 -2.74
N GLY A 36 -8.47 -3.57 -2.42
CA GLY A 36 -8.77 -2.74 -1.27
C GLY A 36 -8.26 -3.35 0.02
N ASN A 37 -8.39 -4.67 0.16
CA ASN A 37 -7.89 -5.36 1.34
C ASN A 37 -6.37 -5.26 1.41
N ALA A 38 -5.70 -5.40 0.28
CA ALA A 38 -4.25 -5.31 0.24
C ALA A 38 -3.78 -3.92 0.66
N ILE A 39 -4.46 -2.89 0.19
CA ILE A 39 -4.12 -1.52 0.55
C ILE A 39 -4.30 -1.34 2.05
N GLU A 40 -5.40 -1.83 2.58
CA GLU A 40 -5.68 -1.69 4.01
C GLU A 40 -4.63 -2.37 4.86
N ILE A 41 -4.23 -3.57 4.47
CA ILE A 41 -3.22 -4.32 5.20
C ILE A 41 -1.88 -3.58 5.15
N CYS A 42 -1.52 -3.10 3.97
CA CYS A 42 -0.27 -2.37 3.83
C CYS A 42 -0.27 -1.09 4.64
N GLU A 43 -1.39 -0.40 4.69
CA GLU A 43 -1.49 0.81 5.49
C GLU A 43 -1.30 0.50 6.97
N LYS A 44 -1.87 -0.61 7.41
CA LYS A 44 -1.73 -1.01 8.81
C LYS A 44 -0.26 -1.31 9.14
N ILE A 45 0.41 -2.05 8.27
CA ILE A 45 1.81 -2.38 8.49
C ILE A 45 2.66 -1.13 8.42
N HIS A 46 2.37 -0.26 7.49
CA HIS A 46 3.10 0.99 7.32
C HIS A 46 3.04 1.81 8.61
N LYS A 47 1.86 1.86 9.21
CA LYS A 47 1.68 2.59 10.44
C LYS A 47 2.49 1.97 11.58
N GLU A 48 2.52 0.65 11.63
CA GLU A 48 3.24 -0.05 12.70
C GLU A 48 4.75 0.07 12.56
N PHE A 49 5.23 0.18 11.34
CA PHE A 49 6.67 0.24 11.10
C PHE A 49 7.18 1.67 10.98
N LYS A 50 6.33 2.63 11.21
CA LYS A 50 6.76 4.01 11.14
C LYS A 50 7.80 4.27 12.21
N PRO A 51 8.97 4.81 11.84
CA PRO A 51 10.03 5.03 12.83
C PRO A 51 9.59 5.99 13.92
N MET A 52 9.97 5.67 15.14
CA MET A 52 9.67 6.54 16.27
C MET A 52 10.52 7.80 16.21
N GLY A 53 9.90 8.92 16.49
CA GLY A 53 10.63 10.16 16.53
C GLY A 53 10.87 10.82 15.20
N VAL A 54 10.40 10.21 14.14
CA VAL A 54 10.54 10.79 12.81
C VAL A 54 9.45 11.84 12.62
N LYS A 55 9.86 12.98 12.17
CA LYS A 55 8.93 14.06 11.87
C LYS A 55 8.64 14.12 10.39
N GLU A 56 7.41 14.37 10.08
CA GLU A 56 6.97 14.46 8.70
C GLU A 56 7.37 15.72 8.02
#